data_1d592d1f3b4ca29ac0e987f9f113a4cc
#
_entry.id   1d592d1f3b4ca29ac0e987f9f113a4cc
#
_cell.length_a   1.000
_cell.length_b   1.000
_cell.length_c   1.000
_cell.angle_alpha   90.00
_cell.angle_beta   90.00
_cell.angle_gamma   90.00
#
_symmetry.space_group_name_H-M   'P 1'
#
loop_
_entity.id
_entity.type
_entity.pdbx_description
1 polymer ?
#
loop_
_entity_poly.entity_id
_entity_poly.type
_entity_poly.pdbx_seq_one_letter_code
_entity_poly.pdbx_strand_id
1 'polypeptide(L)'
;MSYTALAYRLPRPLRRHILHFEVEIADAVAAFAKALPEGARVLDAGAGEGKYARYFDRQRYCGVDLGVGDTAWDYTKLDVLADLTALPFRTGAFHAAINVVTLEHLREPARALAEIARTLEPGGRLLLAAPHEWEVHQAPHDYFRYTRYGLQYLLEQAGFEVFEIRAAGGYFRLLARRLLNGLQFFTGGVRWVGFLPAAILLVPPALILPFLDALDRERNFTAGYICAARKR
;
A
#
# COMPACT_ATOMS: atom_id res chain seq x y z
N MET A 1 1.95 -8.50 -20.76
CA MET A 1 2.57 -8.67 -19.43
C MET A 1 2.90 -7.29 -18.90
N SER A 2 2.41 -6.91 -17.74
CA SER A 2 2.70 -5.60 -17.14
C SER A 2 4.19 -5.50 -16.80
N TYR A 3 4.82 -4.33 -16.96
CA TYR A 3 6.21 -4.11 -16.54
C TYR A 3 6.42 -4.39 -15.04
N THR A 4 5.40 -4.19 -14.23
CA THR A 4 5.43 -4.52 -12.79
C THR A 4 5.63 -6.00 -12.55
N ALA A 5 4.93 -6.88 -13.29
CA ALA A 5 5.12 -8.34 -13.20
C ALA A 5 6.55 -8.77 -13.54
N LEU A 6 7.18 -8.12 -14.54
CA LEU A 6 8.58 -8.34 -14.88
C LEU A 6 9.51 -7.81 -13.77
N ALA A 7 9.23 -6.62 -13.24
CA ALA A 7 10.04 -5.99 -12.19
C ALA A 7 10.05 -6.80 -10.89
N TYR A 8 8.98 -7.53 -10.56
CA TYR A 8 8.96 -8.43 -9.39
C TYR A 8 9.95 -9.61 -9.50
N ARG A 9 10.39 -9.98 -10.70
CA ARG A 9 11.41 -11.03 -10.92
C ARG A 9 12.85 -10.53 -10.78
N LEU A 10 13.05 -9.21 -10.68
CA LEU A 10 14.37 -8.61 -10.55
C LEU A 10 14.95 -8.77 -9.14
N PRO A 11 16.29 -8.77 -8.98
CA PRO A 11 16.95 -8.70 -7.68
C PRO A 11 16.43 -7.52 -6.86
N ARG A 12 16.37 -7.68 -5.51
CA ARG A 12 15.78 -6.69 -4.60
C ARG A 12 16.31 -5.25 -4.79
N PRO A 13 17.63 -4.98 -4.98
CA PRO A 13 18.12 -3.62 -5.19
C PRO A 13 17.50 -2.96 -6.42
N LEU A 14 17.43 -3.69 -7.54
CA LEU A 14 16.86 -3.18 -8.79
C LEU A 14 15.33 -3.03 -8.69
N ARG A 15 14.67 -4.00 -8.03
CA ARG A 15 13.24 -3.91 -7.72
C ARG A 15 12.93 -2.69 -6.84
N ARG A 16 13.73 -2.41 -5.80
CA ARG A 16 13.60 -1.20 -4.97
C ARG A 16 13.75 0.08 -5.78
N HIS A 17 14.60 0.04 -6.80
CA HIS A 17 14.80 1.19 -7.68
C HIS A 17 13.57 1.49 -8.54
N ILE A 18 12.90 0.47 -9.05
CA ILE A 18 11.76 0.56 -9.98
C ILE A 18 10.41 0.61 -9.25
N LEU A 19 10.22 -0.29 -8.27
CA LEU A 19 8.98 -0.45 -7.49
C LEU A 19 9.19 0.05 -6.06
N HIS A 20 9.61 1.32 -5.93
CA HIS A 20 10.03 1.87 -4.64
C HIS A 20 8.93 1.79 -3.60
N PHE A 21 7.71 2.24 -3.93
CA PHE A 21 6.57 2.27 -3.01
C PHE A 21 6.22 0.88 -2.50
N GLU A 22 6.10 -0.08 -3.41
CA GLU A 22 5.76 -1.46 -3.07
C GLU A 22 6.83 -2.13 -2.19
N VAL A 23 8.10 -1.82 -2.42
CA VAL A 23 9.21 -2.34 -1.60
C VAL A 23 9.24 -1.66 -0.24
N GLU A 24 9.03 -0.35 -0.15
CA GLU A 24 8.95 0.39 1.12
C GLU A 24 7.78 -0.12 1.99
N ILE A 25 6.62 -0.41 1.39
CA ILE A 25 5.49 -1.03 2.09
C ILE A 25 5.89 -2.41 2.63
N ALA A 26 6.46 -3.26 1.78
CA ALA A 26 6.85 -4.61 2.18
C ALA A 26 7.88 -4.60 3.32
N ASP A 27 8.84 -3.67 3.28
CA ASP A 27 9.84 -3.48 4.33
C ASP A 27 9.19 -2.95 5.63
N ALA A 28 8.23 -2.02 5.53
CA ALA A 28 7.49 -1.50 6.68
C ALA A 28 6.64 -2.60 7.34
N VAL A 29 5.93 -3.42 6.56
CA VAL A 29 5.15 -4.55 7.08
C VAL A 29 6.06 -5.58 7.75
N ALA A 30 7.20 -5.92 7.14
CA ALA A 30 8.16 -6.85 7.72
C ALA A 30 8.74 -6.34 9.05
N ALA A 31 9.10 -5.04 9.12
CA ALA A 31 9.58 -4.40 10.35
C ALA A 31 8.49 -4.35 11.43
N PHE A 32 7.25 -4.03 11.03
CA PHE A 32 6.09 -4.01 11.92
C PHE A 32 5.82 -5.38 12.54
N ALA A 33 5.78 -6.43 11.71
CA ALA A 33 5.59 -7.81 12.17
C ALA A 33 6.69 -8.26 13.14
N LYS A 34 7.96 -7.95 12.83
CA LYS A 34 9.11 -8.27 13.68
C LYS A 34 9.05 -7.59 15.05
N ALA A 35 8.44 -6.40 15.12
CA ALA A 35 8.31 -5.62 16.35
C ALA A 35 7.11 -6.02 17.22
N LEU A 36 6.26 -6.93 16.75
CA LEU A 36 5.13 -7.47 17.51
C LEU A 36 5.56 -8.68 18.34
N PRO A 37 4.94 -8.88 19.52
CA PRO A 37 5.15 -10.08 20.31
C PRO A 37 4.76 -11.35 19.53
N GLU A 38 5.37 -12.46 19.89
CA GLU A 38 4.94 -13.78 19.42
C GLU A 38 3.52 -14.09 19.91
N GLY A 39 2.72 -14.71 19.04
CA GLY A 39 1.32 -15.01 19.32
C GLY A 39 0.38 -13.80 19.31
N ALA A 40 0.88 -12.58 19.04
CA ALA A 40 0.02 -11.40 18.90
C ALA A 40 -1.04 -11.62 17.80
N ARG A 41 -2.29 -11.23 18.07
CA ARG A 41 -3.37 -11.28 17.07
C ARG A 41 -3.28 -10.06 16.16
N VAL A 42 -3.16 -10.29 14.85
CA VAL A 42 -3.01 -9.25 13.84
C VAL A 42 -4.16 -9.29 12.85
N LEU A 43 -4.82 -8.17 12.66
CA LEU A 43 -5.82 -7.97 11.62
C LEU A 43 -5.14 -7.41 10.36
N ASP A 44 -5.33 -8.05 9.21
CA ASP A 44 -5.06 -7.45 7.90
C ASP A 44 -6.40 -7.01 7.31
N ALA A 45 -6.69 -5.72 7.45
CA ALA A 45 -7.94 -5.11 7.02
C ALA A 45 -7.84 -4.66 5.56
N GLY A 46 -8.36 -5.44 4.64
CA GLY A 46 -8.20 -5.31 3.20
C GLY A 46 -7.03 -6.15 2.70
N ALA A 47 -7.05 -7.43 3.07
CA ALA A 47 -5.94 -8.37 2.83
C ALA A 47 -5.78 -8.76 1.35
N GLY A 48 -6.81 -8.55 0.51
CA GLY A 48 -6.80 -9.01 -0.88
C GLY A 48 -6.49 -10.51 -0.97
N GLU A 49 -5.41 -10.89 -1.64
CA GLU A 49 -4.94 -12.28 -1.74
C GLU A 49 -4.15 -12.78 -0.52
N GLY A 50 -4.11 -12.03 0.58
CA GLY A 50 -3.30 -12.39 1.76
C GLY A 50 -1.79 -12.24 1.54
N LYS A 51 -1.37 -11.32 0.67
CA LYS A 51 0.03 -11.08 0.26
C LYS A 51 0.99 -10.90 1.45
N TYR A 52 0.51 -10.29 2.54
CA TYR A 52 1.32 -9.93 3.69
C TYR A 52 1.32 -10.99 4.79
N ALA A 53 0.47 -12.02 4.75
CA ALA A 53 0.41 -13.11 5.73
C ALA A 53 1.77 -13.74 6.02
N ARG A 54 2.62 -13.89 5.00
CA ARG A 54 3.98 -14.46 5.09
C ARG A 54 4.95 -13.73 6.02
N TYR A 55 4.64 -12.51 6.47
CA TYR A 55 5.47 -11.76 7.41
C TYR A 55 5.07 -11.99 8.87
N PHE A 56 3.92 -12.65 9.10
CA PHE A 56 3.31 -12.83 10.41
C PHE A 56 3.32 -14.30 10.87
N ASP A 57 4.37 -15.06 10.49
CA ASP A 57 4.53 -16.49 10.84
C ASP A 57 4.61 -16.76 12.34
N ARG A 58 5.02 -15.75 13.15
CA ARG A 58 5.08 -15.80 14.60
C ARG A 58 3.84 -15.21 15.29
N GLN A 59 2.93 -14.64 14.56
CA GLN A 59 1.69 -14.01 15.03
C GLN A 59 0.47 -14.84 14.60
N ARG A 60 -0.67 -14.53 15.20
CA ARG A 60 -1.97 -15.05 14.76
C ARG A 60 -2.58 -14.06 13.77
N TYR A 61 -2.29 -14.26 12.51
CA TYR A 61 -2.77 -13.43 11.42
C TYR A 61 -4.23 -13.76 11.10
N CYS A 62 -5.01 -12.71 10.78
CA CYS A 62 -6.38 -12.80 10.30
C CYS A 62 -6.56 -11.83 9.13
N GLY A 63 -6.69 -12.37 7.92
CA GLY A 63 -6.93 -11.61 6.69
C GLY A 63 -8.42 -11.42 6.43
N VAL A 64 -8.84 -10.16 6.29
CA VAL A 64 -10.23 -9.77 6.01
C VAL A 64 -10.29 -8.92 4.75
N ASP A 65 -11.21 -9.23 3.85
CA ASP A 65 -11.50 -8.45 2.65
C ASP A 65 -12.97 -8.63 2.25
N LEU A 66 -13.49 -7.72 1.43
CA LEU A 66 -14.84 -7.85 0.86
C LEU A 66 -14.88 -8.80 -0.35
N GLY A 67 -13.71 -9.06 -0.98
CA GLY A 67 -13.59 -9.94 -2.13
C GLY A 67 -14.14 -9.35 -3.44
N VAL A 68 -14.16 -8.02 -3.57
CA VAL A 68 -14.72 -7.30 -4.74
C VAL A 68 -13.66 -6.56 -5.57
N GLY A 69 -12.38 -6.78 -5.30
CA GLY A 69 -11.26 -6.15 -6.03
C GLY A 69 -11.05 -6.74 -7.42
N ASP A 70 -9.79 -7.04 -7.78
CA ASP A 70 -9.47 -7.64 -9.07
C ASP A 70 -10.04 -9.06 -9.18
N THR A 71 -10.78 -9.33 -10.26
CA THR A 71 -11.39 -10.65 -10.53
C THR A 71 -10.36 -11.77 -10.74
N ALA A 72 -9.10 -11.41 -11.00
CA ALA A 72 -8.00 -12.36 -11.12
C ALA A 72 -7.40 -12.76 -9.76
N TRP A 73 -7.82 -12.14 -8.67
CA TRP A 73 -7.29 -12.43 -7.33
C TRP A 73 -7.89 -13.70 -6.74
N ASP A 74 -7.03 -14.44 -6.03
CA ASP A 74 -7.42 -15.65 -5.29
C ASP A 74 -7.80 -15.29 -3.84
N TYR A 75 -9.08 -15.08 -3.60
CA TYR A 75 -9.63 -14.79 -2.26
C TYR A 75 -9.81 -16.02 -1.36
N THR A 76 -9.48 -17.24 -1.81
CA THR A 76 -9.64 -18.47 -1.02
C THR A 76 -8.74 -18.53 0.22
N LYS A 77 -7.74 -17.65 0.29
CA LYS A 77 -6.80 -17.54 1.41
C LYS A 77 -7.24 -16.58 2.51
N LEU A 78 -8.39 -15.92 2.33
CA LEU A 78 -8.95 -15.05 3.36
C LEU A 78 -9.53 -15.87 4.51
N ASP A 79 -9.32 -15.37 5.73
CA ASP A 79 -9.93 -15.95 6.92
C ASP A 79 -11.40 -15.53 7.06
N VAL A 80 -11.72 -14.29 6.65
CA VAL A 80 -13.07 -13.71 6.76
C VAL A 80 -13.38 -12.84 5.55
N LEU A 81 -14.57 -13.06 4.95
CA LEU A 81 -15.18 -12.14 3.98
C LEU A 81 -16.07 -11.16 4.73
N ALA A 82 -15.72 -9.88 4.76
CA ALA A 82 -16.48 -8.84 5.45
C ALA A 82 -16.19 -7.43 4.92
N ASP A 83 -17.19 -6.55 5.11
CA ASP A 83 -17.04 -5.11 4.87
C ASP A 83 -16.23 -4.49 6.03
N LEU A 84 -15.20 -3.73 5.70
CA LEU A 84 -14.35 -3.04 6.68
C LEU A 84 -15.09 -1.96 7.47
N THR A 85 -16.26 -1.52 7.00
CA THR A 85 -17.13 -0.58 7.72
C THR A 85 -18.01 -1.24 8.78
N ALA A 86 -18.00 -2.60 8.85
CA ALA A 86 -18.80 -3.40 9.80
C ALA A 86 -18.08 -4.73 10.10
N LEU A 87 -16.91 -4.65 10.73
CA LEU A 87 -16.06 -5.82 11.02
C LEU A 87 -16.72 -6.78 12.01
N PRO A 88 -16.79 -8.11 11.71
CA PRO A 88 -17.48 -9.09 12.53
C PRO A 88 -16.66 -9.54 13.76
N PHE A 89 -15.93 -8.64 14.38
CA PHE A 89 -15.11 -8.91 15.54
C PHE A 89 -15.57 -8.11 16.76
N ARG A 90 -15.35 -8.65 17.94
CA ARG A 90 -15.59 -7.93 19.18
C ARG A 90 -14.59 -6.78 19.34
N THR A 91 -14.96 -5.79 20.14
CA THR A 91 -14.05 -4.71 20.57
C THR A 91 -12.81 -5.30 21.24
N GLY A 92 -11.62 -4.79 20.91
CA GLY A 92 -10.36 -5.21 21.50
C GLY A 92 -9.92 -6.64 21.12
N ALA A 93 -10.35 -7.15 19.96
CA ALA A 93 -10.00 -8.49 19.51
C ALA A 93 -8.53 -8.64 19.12
N PHE A 94 -7.89 -7.56 18.63
CA PHE A 94 -6.55 -7.60 18.05
C PHE A 94 -5.57 -6.69 18.78
N HIS A 95 -4.29 -7.09 18.80
CA HIS A 95 -3.16 -6.31 19.33
C HIS A 95 -2.60 -5.34 18.28
N ALA A 96 -2.74 -5.69 17.00
CA ALA A 96 -2.28 -4.88 15.91
C ALA A 96 -3.16 -5.04 14.67
N ALA A 97 -3.12 -4.04 13.76
CA ALA A 97 -3.73 -4.12 12.45
C ALA A 97 -2.78 -3.57 11.38
N ILE A 98 -2.94 -4.06 10.15
CA ILE A 98 -2.42 -3.44 8.95
C ILE A 98 -3.58 -3.10 8.02
N ASN A 99 -3.45 -1.98 7.27
CA ASN A 99 -4.34 -1.60 6.17
C ASN A 99 -3.47 -1.06 5.04
N VAL A 100 -3.32 -1.81 3.97
CA VAL A 100 -2.30 -1.55 2.95
C VAL A 100 -2.91 -1.43 1.57
N VAL A 101 -2.89 -0.19 1.02
CA VAL A 101 -3.41 0.12 -0.33
C VAL A 101 -4.83 -0.42 -0.48
N THR A 102 -5.68 -0.04 0.48
CA THR A 102 -7.08 -0.47 0.59
C THR A 102 -7.99 0.71 0.89
N LEU A 103 -7.51 1.69 1.68
CA LEU A 103 -8.32 2.80 2.16
C LEU A 103 -8.91 3.63 1.02
N GLU A 104 -8.21 3.74 -0.11
CA GLU A 104 -8.65 4.44 -1.32
C GLU A 104 -9.84 3.77 -2.03
N HIS A 105 -10.05 2.48 -1.76
CA HIS A 105 -11.12 1.67 -2.35
C HIS A 105 -12.39 1.67 -1.52
N LEU A 106 -12.40 2.34 -0.37
CA LEU A 106 -13.53 2.41 0.54
C LEU A 106 -14.33 3.69 0.31
N ARG A 107 -15.67 3.59 0.20
CA ARG A 107 -16.54 4.77 0.09
C ARG A 107 -16.61 5.57 1.39
N GLU A 108 -16.48 4.89 2.53
CA GLU A 108 -16.55 5.46 3.88
C GLU A 108 -15.25 5.20 4.67
N PRO A 109 -14.10 5.76 4.25
CA PRO A 109 -12.81 5.44 4.85
C PRO A 109 -12.73 5.79 6.34
N ALA A 110 -13.39 6.88 6.77
CA ALA A 110 -13.46 7.26 8.19
C ALA A 110 -14.16 6.18 9.05
N ARG A 111 -15.26 5.61 8.54
CA ARG A 111 -15.99 4.54 9.21
C ARG A 111 -15.17 3.25 9.30
N ALA A 112 -14.49 2.88 8.22
CA ALA A 112 -13.60 1.72 8.23
C ALA A 112 -12.45 1.87 9.24
N LEU A 113 -11.82 3.06 9.31
CA LEU A 113 -10.79 3.33 10.32
C LEU A 113 -11.33 3.29 11.75
N ALA A 114 -12.55 3.78 11.99
CA ALA A 114 -13.22 3.67 13.29
C ALA A 114 -13.49 2.20 13.67
N GLU A 115 -13.90 1.36 12.73
CA GLU A 115 -14.10 -0.08 12.94
C GLU A 115 -12.77 -0.81 13.20
N ILE A 116 -11.70 -0.48 12.45
CA ILE A 116 -10.36 -1.00 12.75
C ILE A 116 -9.96 -0.60 14.17
N ALA A 117 -10.13 0.67 14.54
CA ALA A 117 -9.82 1.14 15.89
C ALA A 117 -10.66 0.42 16.96
N ARG A 118 -11.95 0.19 16.72
CA ARG A 118 -12.83 -0.55 17.63
C ARG A 118 -12.29 -1.96 17.89
N THR A 119 -11.86 -2.65 16.83
CA THR A 119 -11.37 -4.03 16.95
C THR A 119 -9.99 -4.14 17.60
N LEU A 120 -9.21 -3.08 17.66
CA LEU A 120 -7.94 -3.03 18.38
C LEU A 120 -8.16 -2.87 19.89
N GLU A 121 -7.30 -3.49 20.70
CA GLU A 121 -7.21 -3.22 22.12
C GLU A 121 -6.67 -1.80 22.40
N PRO A 122 -6.89 -1.20 23.59
CA PRO A 122 -6.22 0.05 23.96
C PRO A 122 -4.69 -0.09 23.83
N GLY A 123 -4.06 0.88 23.18
CA GLY A 123 -2.63 0.79 22.85
C GLY A 123 -2.29 -0.07 21.66
N GLY A 124 -3.28 -0.71 21.02
CA GLY A 124 -3.11 -1.53 19.81
C GLY A 124 -2.52 -0.72 18.65
N ARG A 125 -1.65 -1.34 17.85
CA ARG A 125 -0.84 -0.67 16.82
C ARG A 125 -1.46 -0.79 15.44
N LEU A 126 -1.36 0.27 14.63
CA LEU A 126 -1.78 0.29 13.23
C LEU A 126 -0.59 0.66 12.34
N LEU A 127 -0.38 -0.12 11.28
CA LEU A 127 0.40 0.26 10.10
C LEU A 127 -0.55 0.46 8.93
N LEU A 128 -0.54 1.67 8.34
CA LEU A 128 -1.37 2.01 7.20
C LEU A 128 -0.50 2.49 6.05
N ALA A 129 -0.80 2.04 4.82
CA ALA A 129 -0.20 2.58 3.61
C ALA A 129 -1.31 2.98 2.62
N ALA A 130 -1.24 4.22 2.12
CA ALA A 130 -2.22 4.74 1.18
C ALA A 130 -1.58 5.55 0.06
N PRO A 131 -2.12 5.50 -1.19
CA PRO A 131 -1.58 6.22 -2.32
C PRO A 131 -1.89 7.72 -2.24
N HIS A 132 -0.95 8.51 -2.80
CA HIS A 132 -1.11 9.93 -3.04
C HIS A 132 -1.16 10.23 -4.55
N GLU A 133 -0.04 10.13 -5.26
CA GLU A 133 -0.01 10.32 -6.71
C GLU A 133 0.05 8.96 -7.43
N TRP A 134 -1.11 8.38 -7.65
CA TRP A 134 -1.26 7.08 -8.27
C TRP A 134 -2.32 7.11 -9.37
N GLU A 135 -2.16 6.28 -10.40
CA GLU A 135 -3.17 6.09 -11.44
C GLU A 135 -4.44 5.44 -10.91
N VAL A 136 -5.55 5.62 -11.64
CA VAL A 136 -6.81 4.90 -11.38
C VAL A 136 -6.59 3.41 -11.56
N HIS A 137 -6.99 2.61 -10.58
CA HIS A 137 -6.88 1.16 -10.58
C HIS A 137 -8.07 0.52 -9.88
N GLN A 138 -8.31 -0.78 -10.10
CA GLN A 138 -9.44 -1.53 -9.53
C GLN A 138 -10.81 -0.85 -9.75
N ALA A 139 -10.99 -0.20 -10.92
CA ALA A 139 -12.27 0.41 -11.26
C ALA A 139 -13.41 -0.62 -11.21
N PRO A 140 -14.61 -0.25 -10.71
CA PRO A 140 -15.09 1.09 -10.34
C PRO A 140 -14.83 1.47 -8.86
N HIS A 141 -14.06 0.70 -8.10
CA HIS A 141 -13.87 0.86 -6.68
C HIS A 141 -12.58 1.62 -6.33
N ASP A 142 -12.36 2.78 -6.94
CA ASP A 142 -11.19 3.63 -6.70
C ASP A 142 -11.64 5.08 -6.47
N TYR A 143 -11.74 5.50 -5.21
CA TYR A 143 -12.45 6.71 -4.81
C TYR A 143 -11.54 7.84 -4.36
N PHE A 144 -10.40 7.54 -3.69
CA PHE A 144 -9.61 8.56 -3.00
C PHE A 144 -8.12 8.50 -3.30
N ARG A 145 -7.47 9.67 -3.13
CA ARG A 145 -6.03 9.86 -3.01
C ARG A 145 -5.78 10.74 -1.79
N TYR A 146 -4.80 10.37 -0.98
CA TYR A 146 -4.63 10.98 0.34
C TYR A 146 -3.40 11.87 0.40
N THR A 147 -3.54 13.08 0.96
CA THR A 147 -2.41 13.87 1.43
C THR A 147 -1.98 13.41 2.82
N ARG A 148 -0.76 13.78 3.27
CA ARG A 148 -0.32 13.51 4.65
C ARG A 148 -1.28 14.08 5.69
N TYR A 149 -1.83 15.27 5.45
CA TYR A 149 -2.76 15.94 6.35
C TYR A 149 -4.14 15.28 6.37
N GLY A 150 -4.60 14.78 5.22
CA GLY A 150 -5.84 14.01 5.16
C GLY A 150 -5.75 12.70 5.92
N LEU A 151 -4.62 11.98 5.81
CA LEU A 151 -4.39 10.74 6.58
C LEU A 151 -4.29 11.03 8.07
N GLN A 152 -3.54 12.06 8.48
CA GLN A 152 -3.46 12.46 9.87
C GLN A 152 -4.85 12.76 10.45
N TYR A 153 -5.63 13.58 9.77
CA TYR A 153 -6.99 13.94 10.18
C TYR A 153 -7.88 12.70 10.36
N LEU A 154 -7.92 11.80 9.37
CA LEU A 154 -8.74 10.60 9.43
C LEU A 154 -8.32 9.65 10.55
N LEU A 155 -7.03 9.46 10.77
CA LEU A 155 -6.50 8.61 11.84
C LEU A 155 -6.82 9.18 13.23
N GLU A 156 -6.63 10.49 13.42
CA GLU A 156 -6.95 11.17 14.68
C GLU A 156 -8.45 11.14 15.00
N GLN A 157 -9.32 11.33 13.99
CA GLN A 157 -10.78 11.22 14.13
C GLN A 157 -11.21 9.79 14.50
N ALA A 158 -10.51 8.77 14.02
CA ALA A 158 -10.76 7.38 14.37
C ALA A 158 -10.19 6.98 15.76
N GLY A 159 -9.58 7.91 16.51
CA GLY A 159 -9.05 7.69 17.86
C GLY A 159 -7.62 7.17 17.90
N PHE A 160 -6.85 7.32 16.83
CA PHE A 160 -5.43 6.98 16.82
C PHE A 160 -4.55 8.17 17.26
N GLU A 161 -3.45 7.84 17.92
CA GLU A 161 -2.27 8.70 18.08
C GLU A 161 -1.30 8.37 16.95
N VAL A 162 -0.99 9.36 16.09
CA VAL A 162 -0.13 9.16 14.92
C VAL A 162 1.32 9.49 15.30
N PHE A 163 2.23 8.53 15.11
CA PHE A 163 3.66 8.72 15.39
C PHE A 163 4.46 9.10 14.16
N GLU A 164 4.07 8.56 13.01
CA GLU A 164 4.78 8.77 11.76
C GLU A 164 3.82 8.78 10.58
N ILE A 165 4.02 9.73 9.66
CA ILE A 165 3.48 9.70 8.30
C ILE A 165 4.65 9.97 7.36
N ARG A 166 5.18 8.92 6.77
CA ARG A 166 6.36 8.96 5.93
C ARG A 166 6.00 8.84 4.45
N ALA A 167 6.49 9.78 3.63
CA ALA A 167 6.38 9.70 2.18
C ALA A 167 7.27 8.57 1.63
N ALA A 168 6.75 7.78 0.73
CA ALA A 168 7.48 6.71 0.05
C ALA A 168 8.09 7.23 -1.26
N GLY A 169 9.27 7.85 -1.14
CA GLY A 169 9.97 8.55 -2.21
C GLY A 169 9.48 9.99 -2.41
N GLY A 170 10.18 10.71 -3.29
CA GLY A 170 9.90 12.08 -3.66
C GLY A 170 9.67 12.22 -5.17
N TYR A 171 9.78 13.46 -5.65
CA TYR A 171 9.52 13.85 -7.03
C TYR A 171 10.26 13.01 -8.08
N PHE A 172 11.55 12.79 -7.90
CA PHE A 172 12.35 12.10 -8.91
C PHE A 172 12.03 10.61 -9.01
N ARG A 173 11.69 9.94 -7.91
CA ARG A 173 11.20 8.57 -7.91
C ARG A 173 9.82 8.46 -8.54
N LEU A 174 8.93 9.41 -8.23
CA LEU A 174 7.63 9.49 -8.86
C LEU A 174 7.74 9.70 -10.37
N LEU A 175 8.58 10.65 -10.81
CA LEU A 175 8.81 10.91 -12.23
C LEU A 175 9.40 9.67 -12.95
N ALA A 176 10.37 9.00 -12.35
CA ALA A 176 10.93 7.76 -12.89
C ALA A 176 9.85 6.70 -13.11
N ARG A 177 8.94 6.52 -12.13
CA ARG A 177 7.80 5.61 -12.26
C ARG A 177 6.87 6.04 -13.39
N ARG A 178 6.57 7.34 -13.54
CA ARG A 178 5.70 7.85 -14.62
C ARG A 178 6.30 7.60 -16.00
N LEU A 179 7.61 7.74 -16.16
CA LEU A 179 8.31 7.40 -17.41
C LEU A 179 8.14 5.91 -17.76
N LEU A 180 8.32 5.02 -16.80
CA LEU A 180 8.12 3.58 -17.00
C LEU A 180 6.65 3.24 -17.28
N ASN A 181 5.70 3.91 -16.61
CA ASN A 181 4.28 3.76 -16.90
C ASN A 181 3.94 4.18 -18.33
N GLY A 182 4.66 5.16 -18.90
CA GLY A 182 4.51 5.59 -20.28
C GLY A 182 4.69 4.47 -21.31
N LEU A 183 5.48 3.43 -21.00
CA LEU A 183 5.71 2.31 -21.91
C LEU A 183 4.43 1.50 -22.20
N GLN A 184 3.46 1.48 -21.31
CA GLN A 184 2.19 0.76 -21.48
C GLN A 184 1.41 1.23 -22.72
N PHE A 185 1.56 2.50 -23.12
CA PHE A 185 0.87 3.06 -24.28
C PHE A 185 1.40 2.52 -25.62
N PHE A 186 2.57 1.89 -25.59
CA PHE A 186 3.21 1.28 -26.75
C PHE A 186 3.10 -0.25 -26.77
N THR A 187 2.29 -0.84 -25.90
CA THR A 187 2.04 -2.27 -25.87
C THR A 187 0.72 -2.61 -26.58
N GLY A 188 0.75 -3.54 -27.54
CA GLY A 188 -0.43 -4.04 -28.27
C GLY A 188 -0.56 -3.55 -29.70
N GLY A 189 -0.83 -4.48 -30.61
CA GLY A 189 -1.08 -4.22 -32.04
C GLY A 189 0.07 -3.48 -32.74
N VAL A 190 -0.26 -2.58 -33.62
CA VAL A 190 0.70 -1.76 -34.39
C VAL A 190 1.57 -0.85 -33.49
N ARG A 191 1.09 -0.52 -32.31
CA ARG A 191 1.84 0.33 -31.36
C ARG A 191 3.16 -0.27 -30.90
N TRP A 192 3.36 -1.57 -31.01
CA TRP A 192 4.64 -2.24 -30.75
C TRP A 192 5.81 -1.68 -31.56
N VAL A 193 5.56 -1.09 -32.73
CA VAL A 193 6.59 -0.43 -33.54
C VAL A 193 7.22 0.74 -32.76
N GLY A 194 6.44 1.45 -31.95
CA GLY A 194 6.91 2.55 -31.10
C GLY A 194 7.54 2.12 -29.79
N PHE A 195 7.44 0.85 -29.39
CA PHE A 195 7.91 0.40 -28.08
C PHE A 195 9.42 0.54 -27.88
N LEU A 196 10.21 0.10 -28.87
CA LEU A 196 11.66 0.20 -28.75
C LEU A 196 12.18 1.65 -28.72
N PRO A 197 11.75 2.57 -29.61
CA PRO A 197 12.06 3.98 -29.50
C PRO A 197 11.64 4.60 -28.15
N ALA A 198 10.41 4.29 -27.68
CA ALA A 198 9.93 4.76 -26.38
C ALA A 198 10.79 4.22 -25.22
N ALA A 199 11.16 2.95 -25.25
CA ALA A 199 12.03 2.36 -24.23
C ALA A 199 13.43 3.00 -24.21
N ILE A 200 14.02 3.26 -25.37
CA ILE A 200 15.31 3.95 -25.49
C ILE A 200 15.25 5.36 -24.89
N LEU A 201 14.12 6.05 -25.07
CA LEU A 201 13.94 7.41 -24.56
C LEU A 201 13.58 7.44 -23.07
N LEU A 202 12.70 6.56 -22.58
CA LEU A 202 12.10 6.64 -21.26
C LEU A 202 12.85 5.84 -20.18
N VAL A 203 13.47 4.70 -20.53
CA VAL A 203 14.11 3.83 -19.55
C VAL A 203 15.40 4.43 -18.97
N PRO A 204 16.36 4.97 -19.76
CA PRO A 204 17.59 5.51 -19.18
C PRO A 204 17.32 6.61 -18.13
N PRO A 205 16.51 7.66 -18.41
CA PRO A 205 16.23 8.66 -17.38
C PRO A 205 15.48 8.06 -16.19
N ALA A 206 14.55 7.09 -16.38
CA ALA A 206 13.87 6.43 -15.28
C ALA A 206 14.82 5.67 -14.35
N LEU A 207 15.95 5.18 -14.85
CA LEU A 207 16.98 4.53 -14.03
C LEU A 207 17.91 5.53 -13.32
N ILE A 208 18.07 6.74 -13.85
CA ILE A 208 18.96 7.76 -13.30
C ILE A 208 18.25 8.63 -12.26
N LEU A 209 17.02 9.06 -12.54
CA LEU A 209 16.25 10.00 -11.72
C LEU A 209 16.17 9.63 -10.22
N PRO A 210 15.98 8.35 -9.82
CA PRO A 210 15.91 8.01 -8.40
C PRO A 210 17.17 8.38 -7.58
N PHE A 211 18.33 8.55 -8.20
CA PHE A 211 19.54 9.00 -7.51
C PHE A 211 19.47 10.48 -7.12
N LEU A 212 18.61 11.26 -7.78
CA LEU A 212 18.37 12.67 -7.49
C LEU A 212 17.29 12.88 -6.42
N ASP A 213 16.66 11.83 -5.91
CA ASP A 213 15.52 11.93 -5.01
C ASP A 213 15.84 12.60 -3.67
N ALA A 214 17.13 12.63 -3.28
CA ALA A 214 17.62 13.37 -2.11
C ALA A 214 17.51 14.89 -2.25
N LEU A 215 17.34 15.43 -3.46
CA LEU A 215 17.13 16.86 -3.71
C LEU A 215 15.72 17.30 -3.31
N ASP A 216 14.73 16.40 -3.36
CA ASP A 216 13.36 16.66 -2.90
C ASP A 216 13.27 16.45 -1.38
N ARG A 217 13.59 17.47 -0.61
CA ARG A 217 13.55 17.43 0.86
C ARG A 217 12.13 17.43 1.42
N GLU A 218 11.23 18.16 0.79
CA GLU A 218 9.85 18.34 1.25
C GLU A 218 8.98 17.12 0.97
N ARG A 219 9.29 16.36 -0.07
CA ARG A 219 8.56 15.16 -0.51
C ARG A 219 7.05 15.39 -0.64
N ASN A 220 6.69 16.55 -1.19
CA ASN A 220 5.30 16.90 -1.48
C ASN A 220 4.76 16.11 -2.68
N PHE A 221 5.68 15.66 -3.56
CA PHE A 221 5.39 14.76 -4.68
C PHE A 221 5.81 13.35 -4.30
N THR A 222 4.88 12.48 -4.01
CA THR A 222 5.16 11.10 -3.61
C THR A 222 4.13 10.13 -4.16
N ALA A 223 4.51 8.87 -4.37
CA ALA A 223 3.56 7.83 -4.77
C ALA A 223 2.52 7.55 -3.69
N GLY A 224 2.90 7.69 -2.42
CA GLY A 224 2.00 7.47 -1.29
C GLY A 224 2.70 7.62 0.05
N TYR A 225 1.97 7.36 1.11
CA TYR A 225 2.42 7.48 2.49
C TYR A 225 2.33 6.16 3.23
N ILE A 226 3.24 5.97 4.18
CA ILE A 226 3.22 4.87 5.16
C ILE A 226 3.09 5.51 6.53
N CYS A 227 2.07 5.10 7.29
CA CYS A 227 1.69 5.67 8.57
C CYS A 227 1.85 4.64 9.67
N ALA A 228 2.41 5.05 10.82
CA ALA A 228 2.44 4.28 12.04
C ALA A 228 1.65 5.01 13.13
N ALA A 229 0.67 4.31 13.73
CA ALA A 229 -0.23 4.87 14.72
C ALA A 229 -0.54 3.86 15.83
N ARG A 230 -1.12 4.34 16.93
CA ARG A 230 -1.56 3.54 18.08
C ARG A 230 -2.94 4.01 18.52
N LYS A 231 -3.82 3.08 18.82
CA LYS A 231 -5.13 3.39 19.42
C LYS A 231 -4.93 4.03 20.81
N ARG A 232 -5.59 5.15 21.03
CA ARG A 232 -5.66 5.84 22.35
C ARG A 232 -6.40 5.02 23.39
#